data_5dae57ef5b949079c5198e40b13b4c75
#
_entry.id   5dae57ef5b949079c5198e40b13b4c75
#
_cell.length_a   1.000
_cell.length_b   1.000
_cell.length_c   1.000
_cell.angle_alpha   90.00
_cell.angle_beta   90.00
_cell.angle_gamma   90.00
#
_symmetry.space_group_name_H-M   'P 1'
#
loop_
_entity.id
_entity.type
_entity.pdbx_description
1 polymer ?
#
loop_
_entity_poly.entity_id
_entity_poly.type
_entity_poly.pdbx_seq_one_letter_code
_entity_poly.pdbx_strand_id
1 'polypeptide(L)'
;MIKEIMASDIYIGESPVMVSNVTAPNNDMTKADNVTAESTDKVSDLRAGLNSNELPALLKQYFSTHAEPEKAMASSKLKAGFSLPSDCEVYYAQDATLLGSGKNGFAITSKGVYTRKMFEKNVIIKPLDVFKTGKQFSTDKSTPGLLLDGQFFVECLSGDKLVPLFNGLVEYLDKAKAENSAVSESDNSATKYCPNCGTALRGQAKFCSKCGYKL
;
A
#
# COMPACT_ATOMS: atom_id res chain seq x y z
N MET A 1 38.95 40.68 -30.96
CA MET A 1 38.57 41.47 -29.76
C MET A 1 37.93 40.51 -28.79
N ILE A 2 38.71 40.12 -27.79
CA ILE A 2 38.34 39.21 -26.72
C ILE A 2 37.88 40.12 -25.60
N LYS A 3 36.65 39.90 -25.06
CA LYS A 3 36.21 40.54 -23.84
C LYS A 3 36.08 39.46 -22.76
N GLU A 4 37.02 39.53 -21.85
CA GLU A 4 36.97 38.93 -20.52
C GLU A 4 35.73 39.44 -19.78
N ILE A 5 35.01 38.55 -19.13
CA ILE A 5 34.05 38.89 -18.07
C ILE A 5 34.49 38.18 -16.83
N MET A 6 34.76 39.01 -15.86
CA MET A 6 35.32 38.74 -14.53
C MET A 6 34.39 37.87 -13.66
N ALA A 7 35.06 37.09 -12.84
CA ALA A 7 34.49 36.40 -11.67
C ALA A 7 33.95 37.41 -10.67
N SER A 8 32.81 37.13 -10.09
CA SER A 8 32.34 37.80 -8.87
C SER A 8 31.77 36.78 -7.86
N ASP A 9 32.54 36.68 -6.85
CA ASP A 9 32.23 36.55 -5.41
C ASP A 9 31.18 35.53 -4.94
N ILE A 10 31.74 34.50 -4.36
CA ILE A 10 31.10 33.58 -3.45
C ILE A 10 30.82 34.30 -2.10
N TYR A 11 29.56 34.52 -1.75
CA TYR A 11 29.20 34.99 -0.43
C TYR A 11 28.82 33.78 0.45
N ILE A 12 29.70 33.46 1.40
CA ILE A 12 29.46 32.47 2.44
C ILE A 12 28.86 33.23 3.62
N GLY A 13 27.55 33.08 3.81
CA GLY A 13 26.84 33.60 4.96
C GLY A 13 26.68 32.54 6.05
N GLU A 14 27.48 32.68 7.09
CA GLU A 14 27.28 31.96 8.36
C GLU A 14 26.05 32.52 9.08
N SER A 15 25.13 31.64 9.50
CA SER A 15 23.99 32.00 10.35
C SER A 15 24.32 31.68 11.82
N PRO A 16 24.07 32.62 12.74
CA PRO A 16 24.36 32.39 14.16
C PRO A 16 23.28 31.55 14.83
N VAL A 17 23.72 30.60 15.62
CA VAL A 17 22.93 29.78 16.55
C VAL A 17 22.45 30.67 17.72
N MET A 18 21.15 30.81 17.87
CA MET A 18 20.56 31.39 19.10
C MET A 18 20.03 30.25 19.98
N VAL A 19 20.71 30.03 21.07
CA VAL A 19 20.25 29.21 22.20
C VAL A 19 19.41 30.11 23.10
N SER A 20 18.15 29.80 23.32
CA SER A 20 17.34 30.43 24.36
C SER A 20 16.76 29.35 25.27
N ASN A 21 17.34 29.20 26.42
CA ASN A 21 16.76 28.56 27.59
C ASN A 21 15.60 29.43 28.11
N VAL A 22 14.41 28.87 28.26
CA VAL A 22 13.39 29.40 29.16
C VAL A 22 12.76 28.27 29.94
N THR A 23 12.93 28.40 31.23
CA THR A 23 12.43 27.67 32.38
C THR A 23 10.91 27.58 32.42
N ALA A 24 10.40 26.45 32.89
CA ALA A 24 9.00 26.23 33.27
C ALA A 24 8.61 27.02 34.54
N PRO A 25 7.30 27.25 34.73
CA PRO A 25 6.70 26.93 36.00
C PRO A 25 5.46 26.03 35.91
N ASN A 26 5.33 25.17 36.91
CA ASN A 26 4.16 24.39 37.29
C ASN A 26 2.91 25.25 37.53
N ASN A 27 1.73 24.73 37.20
CA ASN A 27 0.58 24.56 38.10
C ASN A 27 -0.63 24.01 37.34
N ASP A 28 -1.07 22.88 37.76
CA ASP A 28 -2.24 22.58 38.61
C ASP A 28 -3.57 22.35 37.89
N MET A 29 -4.05 21.13 38.05
CA MET A 29 -5.41 20.60 38.13
C MET A 29 -6.55 21.36 37.41
N THR A 30 -7.16 20.70 36.43
CA THR A 30 -8.59 20.35 36.55
C THR A 30 -8.95 19.21 35.58
N LYS A 31 -9.66 18.29 36.12
CA LYS A 31 -10.46 17.16 35.71
C LYS A 31 -11.43 17.56 34.59
N ALA A 32 -11.37 16.93 33.43
CA ALA A 32 -12.51 16.81 32.52
C ALA A 32 -12.34 15.56 31.61
N ASP A 33 -13.21 14.63 31.90
CA ASP A 33 -13.93 13.74 31.00
C ASP A 33 -13.17 12.99 29.89
N ASN A 34 -12.97 11.77 30.25
CA ASN A 34 -12.68 10.61 29.44
C ASN A 34 -13.78 10.42 28.36
N VAL A 35 -13.58 10.94 27.17
CA VAL A 35 -14.33 10.54 25.98
C VAL A 35 -13.49 9.52 25.24
N THR A 36 -13.89 8.30 25.38
CA THR A 36 -13.45 7.08 24.73
C THR A 36 -13.23 7.28 23.23
N ALA A 37 -11.97 7.41 22.82
CA ALA A 37 -11.55 7.24 21.44
C ALA A 37 -11.25 5.75 21.21
N GLU A 38 -12.27 4.92 21.32
CA GLU A 38 -12.25 3.52 20.92
C GLU A 38 -13.11 3.36 19.69
N SER A 39 -12.51 3.34 18.50
CA SER A 39 -13.09 2.65 17.33
C SER A 39 -12.31 2.74 16.01
N THR A 40 -11.08 3.25 15.96
CA THR A 40 -10.37 3.36 14.66
C THR A 40 -9.22 2.36 14.45
N ASP A 41 -8.85 1.60 15.46
CA ASP A 41 -7.69 0.70 15.38
C ASP A 41 -7.98 -0.72 14.87
N LYS A 42 -9.25 -1.10 14.75
CA LYS A 42 -9.60 -2.48 14.31
C LYS A 42 -9.56 -2.71 12.81
N VAL A 43 -9.60 -1.66 12.00
CA VAL A 43 -9.65 -1.81 10.52
C VAL A 43 -8.26 -2.01 9.92
N SER A 44 -7.19 -1.53 10.56
CA SER A 44 -5.82 -1.69 10.07
C SER A 44 -5.29 -3.13 10.13
N ASP A 45 -5.86 -3.96 10.99
CA ASP A 45 -5.43 -5.36 11.17
C ASP A 45 -5.99 -6.32 10.11
N LEU A 46 -7.10 -5.97 9.46
CA LEU A 46 -7.75 -6.88 8.53
C LEU A 46 -6.88 -7.20 7.30
N ARG A 47 -6.22 -6.21 6.72
CA ARG A 47 -5.36 -6.41 5.54
C ARG A 47 -3.95 -6.89 5.87
N ALA A 48 -3.43 -6.63 7.07
CA ALA A 48 -2.12 -7.10 7.52
C ALA A 48 -1.99 -8.63 7.44
N GLY A 49 -3.10 -9.35 7.57
CA GLY A 49 -3.15 -10.80 7.43
C GLY A 49 -3.33 -11.33 6.00
N LEU A 50 -3.37 -10.48 4.96
CA LEU A 50 -3.34 -10.95 3.58
C LEU A 50 -2.00 -11.63 3.28
N ASN A 51 -2.07 -12.84 2.69
CA ASN A 51 -0.88 -13.54 2.28
C ASN A 51 -0.17 -12.77 1.14
N SER A 52 1.14 -12.60 1.25
CA SER A 52 1.94 -11.91 0.22
C SER A 52 1.86 -12.59 -1.16
N ASN A 53 1.53 -13.88 -1.20
CA ASN A 53 1.33 -14.61 -2.45
C ASN A 53 -0.04 -14.36 -3.10
N GLU A 54 -1.06 -13.98 -2.31
CA GLU A 54 -2.42 -13.70 -2.80
C GLU A 54 -2.56 -12.26 -3.30
N LEU A 55 -1.82 -11.34 -2.69
CA LEU A 55 -1.91 -9.92 -3.00
C LEU A 55 -1.69 -9.59 -4.49
N PRO A 56 -0.69 -10.15 -5.19
CA PRO A 56 -0.53 -9.92 -6.64
C PRO A 56 -1.75 -10.33 -7.47
N ALA A 57 -2.37 -11.47 -7.14
CA ALA A 57 -3.57 -11.95 -7.83
C ALA A 57 -4.77 -11.03 -7.60
N LEU A 58 -4.99 -10.56 -6.37
CA LEU A 58 -6.04 -9.62 -6.01
C LEU A 58 -5.87 -8.27 -6.72
N LEU A 59 -4.65 -7.74 -6.74
CA LEU A 59 -4.34 -6.50 -7.45
C LEU A 59 -4.60 -6.64 -8.95
N LYS A 60 -4.14 -7.72 -9.56
CA LYS A 60 -4.40 -8.02 -10.97
C LYS A 60 -5.89 -8.08 -11.26
N GLN A 61 -6.65 -8.82 -10.46
CA GLN A 61 -8.10 -8.96 -10.61
C GLN A 61 -8.78 -7.59 -10.48
N TYR A 62 -8.45 -6.81 -9.46
CA TYR A 62 -9.04 -5.50 -9.24
C TYR A 62 -8.82 -4.57 -10.44
N PHE A 63 -7.58 -4.38 -10.86
CA PHE A 63 -7.28 -3.46 -11.97
C PHE A 63 -7.83 -3.95 -13.31
N SER A 64 -7.93 -5.26 -13.54
CA SER A 64 -8.54 -5.79 -14.77
C SER A 64 -10.05 -5.51 -14.88
N THR A 65 -10.73 -5.31 -13.74
CA THR A 65 -12.19 -5.08 -13.70
C THR A 65 -12.57 -3.61 -13.52
N HIS A 66 -11.72 -2.80 -12.87
CA HIS A 66 -12.06 -1.43 -12.49
C HIS A 66 -11.24 -0.36 -13.22
N ALA A 67 -10.12 -0.72 -13.85
CA ALA A 67 -9.31 0.21 -14.62
C ALA A 67 -9.69 0.18 -16.11
N GLU A 68 -9.47 1.31 -16.79
CA GLU A 68 -9.58 1.35 -18.24
C GLU A 68 -8.53 0.41 -18.87
N PRO A 69 -8.90 -0.43 -19.87
CA PRO A 69 -7.99 -1.42 -20.47
C PRO A 69 -6.69 -0.81 -21.01
N GLU A 70 -6.75 0.41 -21.53
CA GLU A 70 -5.60 1.13 -22.05
C GLU A 70 -4.57 1.47 -20.96
N LYS A 71 -5.02 1.63 -19.74
CA LYS A 71 -4.18 1.94 -18.55
C LYS A 71 -3.57 0.70 -17.91
N ALA A 72 -4.15 -0.48 -18.16
CA ALA A 72 -3.60 -1.75 -17.71
C ALA A 72 -2.34 -2.18 -18.48
N MET A 73 -2.03 -1.50 -19.60
CA MET A 73 -0.84 -1.78 -20.41
C MET A 73 0.15 -0.62 -20.33
N ALA A 74 1.26 -0.83 -19.65
CA ALA A 74 2.37 0.11 -19.72
C ALA A 74 2.88 0.19 -21.16
N SER A 75 2.99 1.41 -21.69
CA SER A 75 3.61 1.63 -22.99
C SER A 75 5.06 1.09 -22.99
N SER A 76 5.56 0.70 -24.16
CA SER A 76 6.98 0.27 -24.31
C SER A 76 7.96 1.33 -23.79
N LYS A 77 7.64 2.61 -23.98
CA LYS A 77 8.43 3.73 -23.48
C LYS A 77 8.47 3.78 -21.95
N LEU A 78 7.34 3.54 -21.30
CA LEU A 78 7.26 3.53 -19.83
C LEU A 78 7.98 2.31 -19.26
N LYS A 79 7.83 1.14 -19.88
CA LYS A 79 8.59 -0.07 -19.49
C LYS A 79 10.09 0.15 -19.57
N ALA A 80 10.57 0.73 -20.67
CA ALA A 80 11.98 1.09 -20.85
C ALA A 80 12.42 2.19 -19.89
N GLY A 81 11.60 3.23 -19.71
CA GLY A 81 11.90 4.35 -18.83
C GLY A 81 12.06 3.95 -17.36
N PHE A 82 11.29 2.97 -16.89
CA PHE A 82 11.41 2.43 -15.54
C PHE A 82 12.33 1.20 -15.44
N SER A 83 12.90 0.74 -16.54
CA SER A 83 13.72 -0.48 -16.59
C SER A 83 12.99 -1.68 -15.97
N LEU A 84 11.70 -1.83 -16.31
CA LEU A 84 10.90 -2.93 -15.77
C LEU A 84 11.49 -4.27 -16.24
N PRO A 85 11.64 -5.26 -15.33
CA PRO A 85 12.08 -6.59 -15.69
C PRO A 85 11.18 -7.23 -16.76
N SER A 86 11.73 -8.02 -17.66
CA SER A 86 10.99 -8.66 -18.76
C SER A 86 9.92 -9.66 -18.27
N ASP A 87 10.15 -10.26 -17.09
CA ASP A 87 9.24 -11.19 -16.40
C ASP A 87 8.23 -10.49 -15.49
N CYS A 88 8.16 -9.15 -15.58
CA CYS A 88 7.30 -8.34 -14.75
C CYS A 88 5.94 -8.14 -15.43
N GLU A 89 4.88 -8.65 -14.81
CA GLU A 89 3.52 -8.38 -15.24
C GLU A 89 3.06 -7.02 -14.73
N VAL A 90 2.49 -6.19 -15.61
CA VAL A 90 1.95 -4.87 -15.25
C VAL A 90 0.45 -4.98 -15.03
N TYR A 91 -0.03 -4.53 -13.88
CA TYR A 91 -1.45 -4.51 -13.53
C TYR A 91 -2.10 -3.16 -13.83
N TYR A 92 -1.38 -2.09 -13.57
CA TYR A 92 -1.83 -0.73 -13.86
C TYR A 92 -0.62 0.19 -14.08
N ALA A 93 -0.71 1.12 -15.03
CA ALA A 93 0.37 2.06 -15.28
C ALA A 93 -0.16 3.40 -15.81
N GLN A 94 0.52 4.48 -15.42
CA GLN A 94 0.26 5.80 -15.96
C GLN A 94 1.57 6.53 -16.26
N ASP A 95 1.69 7.00 -17.50
CA ASP A 95 2.71 7.95 -17.90
C ASP A 95 2.27 9.35 -17.50
N ALA A 96 3.02 10.01 -16.62
CA ALA A 96 2.76 11.36 -16.14
C ALA A 96 3.44 12.43 -17.01
N THR A 97 3.96 12.08 -18.16
CA THR A 97 4.56 13.05 -19.09
C THR A 97 3.54 13.54 -20.12
N LEU A 98 3.59 14.81 -20.46
CA LEU A 98 2.68 15.42 -21.42
C LEU A 98 2.75 14.80 -22.83
N LEU A 99 3.91 14.30 -23.23
CA LEU A 99 4.17 13.75 -24.56
C LEU A 99 4.31 12.23 -24.58
N GLY A 100 3.95 11.54 -23.51
CA GLY A 100 4.04 10.08 -23.44
C GLY A 100 5.48 9.57 -23.58
N SER A 101 6.45 10.24 -22.94
CA SER A 101 7.87 9.88 -23.03
C SER A 101 8.25 8.71 -22.14
N GLY A 102 7.39 8.29 -21.20
CA GLY A 102 7.62 7.22 -20.24
C GLY A 102 8.66 7.54 -19.16
N LYS A 103 9.07 8.80 -19.05
CA LYS A 103 10.12 9.19 -18.10
C LYS A 103 9.61 9.38 -16.67
N ASN A 104 8.36 9.77 -16.50
CA ASN A 104 7.73 10.03 -15.19
C ASN A 104 6.39 9.32 -15.11
N GLY A 105 5.91 9.09 -13.89
CA GLY A 105 4.66 8.41 -13.63
C GLY A 105 4.83 7.20 -12.74
N PHE A 106 4.03 6.16 -12.95
CA PHE A 106 4.12 4.94 -12.15
C PHE A 106 3.62 3.70 -12.88
N ALA A 107 4.03 2.54 -12.35
CA ALA A 107 3.52 1.23 -12.75
C ALA A 107 3.35 0.34 -11.50
N ILE A 108 2.16 -0.27 -11.37
CA ILE A 108 1.88 -1.31 -10.39
C ILE A 108 2.06 -2.65 -11.10
N THR A 109 2.91 -3.50 -10.55
CA THR A 109 3.39 -4.70 -11.23
C THR A 109 3.42 -5.90 -10.28
N SER A 110 3.67 -7.09 -10.82
CA SER A 110 3.88 -8.29 -10.01
C SER A 110 5.11 -8.23 -9.08
N LYS A 111 6.02 -7.30 -9.32
CA LYS A 111 7.29 -7.15 -8.56
C LYS A 111 7.28 -5.97 -7.57
N GLY A 112 6.29 -5.07 -7.67
CA GLY A 112 6.21 -3.87 -6.84
C GLY A 112 5.59 -2.69 -7.56
N VAL A 113 5.59 -1.55 -6.88
CA VAL A 113 5.15 -0.26 -7.41
C VAL A 113 6.38 0.55 -7.80
N TYR A 114 6.51 0.80 -9.08
CA TYR A 114 7.56 1.63 -9.66
C TYR A 114 7.03 3.04 -9.86
N THR A 115 7.75 4.04 -9.37
CA THR A 115 7.40 5.46 -9.61
C THR A 115 8.64 6.31 -9.77
N ARG A 116 8.53 7.37 -10.57
CA ARG A 116 9.58 8.38 -10.73
C ARG A 116 8.95 9.75 -10.80
N LYS A 117 9.41 10.65 -9.94
CA LYS A 117 8.97 12.03 -9.91
C LYS A 117 9.55 12.83 -11.07
N MET A 118 8.84 13.89 -11.45
CA MET A 118 9.32 14.86 -12.41
C MET A 118 10.69 15.40 -11.97
N PHE A 119 11.61 15.48 -12.94
CA PHE A 119 13.01 15.93 -12.76
C PHE A 119 13.91 14.99 -11.94
N GLU A 120 13.42 13.89 -11.38
CA GLU A 120 14.26 12.89 -10.73
C GLU A 120 14.81 11.87 -11.74
N LYS A 121 16.07 11.44 -11.51
CA LYS A 121 16.72 10.43 -12.35
C LYS A 121 16.38 9.01 -11.92
N ASN A 122 16.18 8.82 -10.61
CA ASN A 122 16.04 7.50 -10.02
C ASN A 122 14.58 7.06 -9.98
N VAL A 123 14.36 5.78 -10.29
CA VAL A 123 13.08 5.11 -10.07
C VAL A 123 13.01 4.68 -8.61
N ILE A 124 11.93 5.01 -7.95
CA ILE A 124 11.60 4.54 -6.60
C ILE A 124 10.79 3.27 -6.74
N ILE A 125 11.20 2.21 -6.07
CA ILE A 125 10.48 0.94 -6.05
C ILE A 125 9.94 0.72 -4.64
N LYS A 126 8.61 0.53 -4.53
CA LYS A 126 7.93 0.22 -3.27
C LYS A 126 7.41 -1.22 -3.31
N PRO A 127 7.47 -1.97 -2.20
CA PRO A 127 6.91 -3.31 -2.14
C PRO A 127 5.38 -3.25 -2.27
N LEU A 128 4.74 -4.33 -2.73
CA LEU A 128 3.28 -4.42 -2.82
C LEU A 128 2.61 -4.37 -1.43
N ASP A 129 3.35 -4.71 -0.38
CA ASP A 129 2.84 -4.69 1.00
C ASP A 129 2.38 -3.30 1.47
N VAL A 130 2.73 -2.22 0.75
CA VAL A 130 2.16 -0.88 1.00
C VAL A 130 0.63 -0.87 0.93
N PHE A 131 0.02 -1.74 0.11
CA PHE A 131 -1.43 -1.88 0.01
C PHE A 131 -2.06 -2.61 1.20
N LYS A 132 -1.27 -3.32 2.02
CA LYS A 132 -1.74 -3.98 3.24
C LYS A 132 -1.87 -2.99 4.41
N THR A 133 -1.01 -1.99 4.45
CA THR A 133 -0.91 -1.05 5.59
C THR A 133 -1.55 0.29 5.31
N GLY A 134 -1.55 0.76 4.06
CA GLY A 134 -2.12 2.04 3.67
C GLY A 134 -3.65 2.06 3.80
N LYS A 135 -4.20 3.13 4.34
CA LYS A 135 -5.63 3.26 4.66
C LYS A 135 -6.38 4.11 3.65
N GLN A 136 -5.79 5.21 3.21
CA GLN A 136 -6.50 6.18 2.38
C GLN A 136 -5.60 6.84 1.35
N PHE A 137 -6.09 6.89 0.13
CA PHE A 137 -5.48 7.67 -0.93
C PHE A 137 -6.12 9.05 -1.02
N SER A 138 -5.28 10.04 -1.25
CA SER A 138 -5.67 11.44 -1.39
C SER A 138 -4.76 12.17 -2.38
N THR A 139 -5.11 13.41 -2.70
CA THR A 139 -4.26 14.33 -3.45
C THR A 139 -4.03 15.59 -2.65
N ASP A 140 -2.95 16.30 -2.96
CA ASP A 140 -2.68 17.64 -2.47
C ASP A 140 -2.34 18.54 -3.66
N LYS A 141 -2.82 19.78 -3.61
CA LYS A 141 -2.59 20.78 -4.68
C LYS A 141 -1.11 21.15 -4.83
N SER A 142 -0.33 21.01 -3.77
CA SER A 142 1.09 21.36 -3.75
C SER A 142 2.00 20.22 -4.27
N THR A 143 1.48 18.98 -4.29
CA THR A 143 2.27 17.79 -4.65
C THR A 143 1.60 17.07 -5.82
N PRO A 144 2.18 17.12 -7.03
CA PRO A 144 1.62 16.38 -8.15
C PRO A 144 1.76 14.87 -7.90
N GLY A 145 0.62 14.18 -7.77
CA GLY A 145 0.60 12.74 -7.55
C GLY A 145 -0.46 12.28 -6.57
N LEU A 146 -0.43 10.99 -6.26
CA LEU A 146 -1.22 10.39 -5.20
C LEU A 146 -0.42 10.34 -3.91
N LEU A 147 -1.10 10.62 -2.83
CA LEU A 147 -0.64 10.43 -1.46
C LEU A 147 -1.32 9.18 -0.88
N LEU A 148 -0.60 8.43 -0.07
CA LEU A 148 -1.12 7.35 0.76
C LEU A 148 -0.89 7.73 2.22
N ASP A 149 -1.97 7.87 3.00
CA ASP A 149 -1.93 8.34 4.39
C ASP A 149 -1.16 9.67 4.54
N GLY A 150 -1.36 10.60 3.58
CA GLY A 150 -0.70 11.91 3.55
C GLY A 150 0.75 11.91 3.07
N GLN A 151 1.34 10.74 2.77
CA GLN A 151 2.70 10.64 2.25
C GLN A 151 2.71 10.38 0.74
N PHE A 152 3.71 10.93 0.04
CA PHE A 152 3.87 10.71 -1.40
C PHE A 152 3.92 9.22 -1.75
N PHE A 153 2.98 8.81 -2.59
CA PHE A 153 2.88 7.44 -3.07
C PHE A 153 3.43 7.31 -4.48
N VAL A 154 2.80 7.95 -5.47
CA VAL A 154 3.21 7.87 -6.88
C VAL A 154 2.99 9.20 -7.58
N GLU A 155 3.79 9.45 -8.62
CA GLU A 155 3.63 10.58 -9.53
C GLU A 155 2.50 10.31 -10.53
N CYS A 156 1.57 11.25 -10.70
CA CYS A 156 0.50 11.15 -11.69
C CYS A 156 -0.03 12.53 -12.11
N LEU A 157 -0.58 12.65 -13.33
CA LEU A 157 -1.13 13.91 -13.85
C LEU A 157 -2.54 14.23 -13.32
N SER A 158 -3.32 13.22 -12.95
CA SER A 158 -4.73 13.37 -12.61
C SER A 158 -5.06 12.59 -11.34
N GLY A 159 -4.41 12.97 -10.23
CA GLY A 159 -4.58 12.33 -8.94
C GLY A 159 -6.04 12.24 -8.52
N ASP A 160 -6.81 13.33 -8.67
CA ASP A 160 -8.22 13.38 -8.29
C ASP A 160 -9.08 12.29 -8.96
N LYS A 161 -8.76 11.92 -10.21
CA LYS A 161 -9.44 10.83 -10.91
C LYS A 161 -9.02 9.45 -10.42
N LEU A 162 -7.82 9.34 -9.87
CA LEU A 162 -7.28 8.08 -9.37
C LEU A 162 -7.67 7.80 -7.91
N VAL A 163 -7.95 8.83 -7.11
CA VAL A 163 -8.34 8.66 -5.71
C VAL A 163 -9.51 7.69 -5.55
N PRO A 164 -10.64 7.79 -6.29
CA PRO A 164 -11.73 6.82 -6.17
C PRO A 164 -11.31 5.39 -6.53
N LEU A 165 -10.51 5.22 -7.58
CA LEU A 165 -10.01 3.91 -8.01
C LEU A 165 -9.15 3.27 -6.91
N PHE A 166 -8.23 4.03 -6.31
CA PHE A 166 -7.32 3.49 -5.31
C PHE A 166 -7.98 3.29 -3.94
N ASN A 167 -8.94 4.15 -3.56
CA ASN A 167 -9.72 3.91 -2.34
C ASN A 167 -10.67 2.71 -2.51
N GLY A 168 -11.25 2.52 -3.70
CA GLY A 168 -11.99 1.31 -4.03
C GLY A 168 -11.12 0.04 -3.97
N LEU A 169 -9.84 0.12 -4.33
CA LEU A 169 -8.89 -0.98 -4.14
C LEU A 169 -8.73 -1.33 -2.66
N VAL A 170 -8.59 -0.31 -1.79
CA VAL A 170 -8.49 -0.53 -0.34
C VAL A 170 -9.71 -1.29 0.17
N GLU A 171 -10.91 -0.84 -0.17
CA GLU A 171 -12.17 -1.52 0.21
C GLU A 171 -12.28 -2.94 -0.35
N TYR A 172 -11.83 -3.14 -1.59
CA TYR A 172 -11.81 -4.47 -2.21
C TYR A 172 -10.91 -5.45 -1.46
N LEU A 173 -9.70 -5.01 -1.07
CA LEU A 173 -8.76 -5.83 -0.33
C LEU A 173 -9.26 -6.13 1.10
N ASP A 174 -9.97 -5.20 1.74
CA ASP A 174 -10.60 -5.42 3.05
C ASP A 174 -11.69 -6.51 2.96
N LYS A 175 -12.52 -6.48 1.92
CA LYS A 175 -13.57 -7.50 1.68
C LYS A 175 -12.97 -8.87 1.38
N ALA A 176 -11.97 -8.94 0.50
CA ALA A 176 -11.31 -10.20 0.16
C ALA A 176 -10.70 -10.89 1.38
N LYS A 177 -10.15 -10.11 2.32
CA LYS A 177 -9.64 -10.66 3.58
C LYS A 177 -10.75 -11.16 4.49
N ALA A 178 -11.86 -10.45 4.60
CA ALA A 178 -12.98 -10.85 5.43
C ALA A 178 -13.59 -12.19 4.95
N GLU A 179 -13.72 -12.37 3.64
CA GLU A 179 -14.22 -13.60 3.04
C GLU A 179 -13.27 -14.79 3.30
N ASN A 180 -11.96 -14.61 3.16
CA ASN A 180 -10.96 -15.64 3.43
C ASN A 180 -10.93 -16.04 4.93
N SER A 181 -11.19 -15.09 5.83
CA SER A 181 -11.26 -15.36 7.27
C SER A 181 -12.50 -16.17 7.64
N ALA A 182 -13.65 -15.92 7.00
CA ALA A 182 -14.88 -16.65 7.23
C ALA A 182 -14.81 -18.12 6.77
N VAL A 183 -14.05 -18.39 5.69
CA VAL A 183 -13.85 -19.76 5.20
C VAL A 183 -12.93 -20.57 6.12
N SER A 184 -11.95 -19.92 6.78
CA SER A 184 -11.02 -20.60 7.68
C SER A 184 -11.65 -20.97 9.03
N GLU A 185 -12.73 -20.31 9.46
CA GLU A 185 -13.44 -20.66 10.69
C GLU A 185 -14.37 -21.87 10.54
N SER A 186 -14.79 -22.20 9.30
CA SER A 186 -15.63 -23.39 9.06
C SER A 186 -14.85 -24.70 9.07
N ASP A 187 -13.52 -24.68 8.94
CA ASP A 187 -12.66 -25.88 8.93
C ASP A 187 -11.92 -26.13 10.25
N ASN A 188 -12.10 -25.28 11.27
CA ASN A 188 -11.60 -25.51 12.63
C ASN A 188 -12.51 -26.44 13.43
N SER A 189 -13.05 -27.48 12.82
CA SER A 189 -13.40 -28.66 13.56
C SER A 189 -12.10 -29.33 14.00
N ALA A 190 -11.67 -29.02 15.23
CA ALA A 190 -10.55 -29.72 15.86
C ALA A 190 -10.70 -31.20 15.55
N THR A 191 -9.74 -31.76 14.79
CA THR A 191 -9.74 -33.16 14.41
C THR A 191 -9.74 -33.97 15.70
N LYS A 192 -10.93 -34.40 16.16
CA LYS A 192 -11.07 -35.20 17.33
C LYS A 192 -10.59 -36.59 16.96
N TYR A 193 -9.76 -37.18 17.79
CA TYR A 193 -9.33 -38.57 17.62
C TYR A 193 -10.12 -39.47 18.55
N CYS A 194 -10.42 -40.67 18.07
CA CYS A 194 -11.07 -41.68 18.88
C CYS A 194 -10.16 -42.08 20.06
N PRO A 195 -10.60 -41.96 21.32
CA PRO A 195 -9.75 -42.28 22.47
C PRO A 195 -9.40 -43.77 22.54
N ASN A 196 -10.18 -44.62 21.87
CA ASN A 196 -9.97 -46.06 21.89
C ASN A 196 -9.01 -46.54 20.79
N CYS A 197 -9.04 -46.01 19.58
CA CYS A 197 -8.25 -46.50 18.47
C CYS A 197 -7.41 -45.43 17.73
N GLY A 198 -7.41 -44.20 18.20
CA GLY A 198 -6.62 -43.10 17.62
C GLY A 198 -7.05 -42.64 16.23
N THR A 199 -8.15 -43.14 15.66
CA THR A 199 -8.61 -42.76 14.33
C THR A 199 -9.17 -41.32 14.36
N ALA A 200 -8.80 -40.51 13.38
CA ALA A 200 -9.34 -39.17 13.20
C ALA A 200 -10.86 -39.23 12.93
N LEU A 201 -11.62 -38.46 13.70
CA LEU A 201 -13.07 -38.38 13.61
C LEU A 201 -13.48 -37.20 12.74
N ARG A 202 -14.38 -37.42 11.80
CA ARG A 202 -14.93 -36.35 10.96
C ARG A 202 -16.30 -35.92 11.48
N GLY A 203 -16.44 -34.60 11.73
CA GLY A 203 -17.71 -34.02 12.16
C GLY A 203 -18.16 -34.44 13.60
N GLN A 204 -19.44 -34.30 13.90
CA GLN A 204 -20.04 -34.65 15.20
C GLN A 204 -20.50 -36.13 15.20
N ALA A 205 -19.58 -37.03 14.98
CA ALA A 205 -19.90 -38.47 15.01
C ALA A 205 -20.19 -38.91 16.45
N LYS A 206 -21.27 -39.64 16.67
CA LYS A 206 -21.62 -40.26 18.00
C LYS A 206 -20.85 -41.56 18.27
N PHE A 207 -20.29 -42.15 17.24
CA PHE A 207 -19.52 -43.40 17.31
C PHE A 207 -18.32 -43.35 16.36
N CYS A 208 -17.24 -43.98 16.75
CA CYS A 208 -16.07 -44.15 15.85
C CYS A 208 -16.42 -45.14 14.74
N SER A 209 -16.28 -44.71 13.47
CA SER A 209 -16.56 -45.58 12.31
C SER A 209 -15.62 -46.78 12.18
N LYS A 210 -14.43 -46.72 12.83
CA LYS A 210 -13.44 -47.80 12.75
C LYS A 210 -13.59 -48.86 13.86
N CYS A 211 -13.89 -48.45 15.08
CA CYS A 211 -13.92 -49.39 16.20
C CYS A 211 -15.24 -49.42 16.96
N GLY A 212 -16.27 -48.67 16.56
CA GLY A 212 -17.58 -48.61 17.18
C GLY A 212 -17.63 -47.94 18.55
N TYR A 213 -16.49 -47.36 19.02
CA TYR A 213 -16.46 -46.69 20.32
C TYR A 213 -17.41 -45.49 20.35
N LYS A 214 -18.22 -45.40 21.38
CA LYS A 214 -19.15 -44.28 21.62
C LYS A 214 -18.36 -43.06 22.09
N LEU A 215 -18.56 -41.94 21.42
CA LEU A 215 -17.84 -40.67 21.62
C LEU A 215 -18.61 -39.76 22.55
#